data_98f5e2fdfe49630a6c4248be6506b544
#
_entry.id   98f5e2fdfe49630a6c4248be6506b544
#
_cell.length_a   1.000
_cell.length_b   1.000
_cell.length_c   1.000
_cell.angle_alpha   90.00
_cell.angle_beta   90.00
_cell.angle_gamma   90.00
#
_symmetry.space_group_name_H-M   'P 1'
#
loop_
_entity.id
_entity.type
_entity.pdbx_description
1 polymer ?
#
loop_
_entity_poly.entity_id
_entity_poly.type
_entity_poly.pdbx_seq_one_letter_code
_entity_poly.pdbx_strand_id
1 'polypeptide(L)'
;EGAVIPQGGWAGVLVANIISSELPGSGSLIVEQSLRFDGPAHVGDVLTLSVTVREKQPDNRVLLDCEARDQGGAQVFSGEVLVIAPGESIRRPRVLTPDIHLQPRGQGHDRVMEAARGLPAIRTVVVHPVDEASLSGALDAARAGMIVPILVGPQAKIAAAAEACHADLSGVEIVDVPHSHAAAARAVELVREGRGDAIMKGALHTDELMGAVMKTDIGLRTER
;
A
#
# COMPACT_ATOMS: atom_id res chain seq x y z
N GLU A 1 13.70 18.94 2.72
CA GLU A 1 12.62 17.93 2.87
C GLU A 1 11.53 18.60 3.70
N GLY A 2 10.36 18.85 3.07
CA GLY A 2 9.23 19.48 3.75
C GLY A 2 8.52 18.49 4.68
N ALA A 3 8.24 18.89 5.90
CA ALA A 3 7.44 18.09 6.82
C ALA A 3 6.02 17.90 6.26
N VAL A 4 5.51 16.68 6.30
CA VAL A 4 4.13 16.37 5.87
C VAL A 4 3.17 16.84 6.97
N ILE A 5 2.29 17.78 6.63
CA ILE A 5 1.27 18.32 7.52
C ILE A 5 -0.09 17.76 7.09
N PRO A 6 -0.84 17.08 7.97
CA PRO A 6 -2.17 16.57 7.64
C PRO A 6 -3.17 17.73 7.44
N GLN A 7 -4.14 17.51 6.57
CA GLN A 7 -5.26 18.43 6.33
C GLN A 7 -6.15 18.53 7.59
N GLY A 8 -6.63 19.73 7.94
CA GLY A 8 -7.37 19.99 9.18
C GLY A 8 -8.64 19.16 9.42
N GLY A 9 -9.22 18.55 8.39
CA GLY A 9 -10.44 17.73 8.52
C GLY A 9 -10.32 16.52 9.47
N TRP A 10 -9.10 16.00 9.71
CA TRP A 10 -8.87 14.89 10.65
C TRP A 10 -9.23 15.24 12.10
N ALA A 11 -9.04 16.49 12.52
CA ALA A 11 -9.33 16.94 13.89
C ALA A 11 -10.81 16.79 14.23
N GLY A 12 -11.69 17.17 13.29
CA GLY A 12 -13.14 16.99 13.46
C GLY A 12 -13.54 15.53 13.64
N VAL A 13 -12.89 14.61 12.92
CA VAL A 13 -13.15 13.16 13.06
C VAL A 13 -12.70 12.64 14.42
N LEU A 14 -11.55 13.07 14.93
CA LEU A 14 -11.07 12.67 16.26
C LEU A 14 -12.02 13.17 17.38
N VAL A 15 -12.44 14.43 17.32
CA VAL A 15 -13.40 15.00 18.27
C VAL A 15 -14.73 14.24 18.20
N ALA A 16 -15.26 13.99 17.00
CA ALA A 16 -16.49 13.23 16.81
C ALA A 16 -16.41 11.80 17.36
N ASN A 17 -15.25 11.16 17.24
CA ASN A 17 -15.02 9.84 17.80
C ASN A 17 -15.10 9.83 19.33
N ILE A 18 -14.45 10.78 20.01
CA ILE A 18 -14.54 10.89 21.48
C ILE A 18 -15.97 11.19 21.92
N ILE A 19 -16.67 12.09 21.22
CA ILE A 19 -18.06 12.43 21.53
C ILE A 19 -18.97 11.21 21.42
N SER A 20 -18.80 10.39 20.40
CA SER A 20 -19.65 9.22 20.17
C SER A 20 -19.29 8.00 21.03
N SER A 21 -18.04 7.89 21.50
CA SER A 21 -17.57 6.74 22.24
C SER A 21 -17.42 6.98 23.75
N GLU A 22 -17.08 8.22 24.17
CA GLU A 22 -16.67 8.51 25.56
C GLU A 22 -17.56 9.57 26.24
N LEU A 23 -17.67 10.79 25.67
CA LEU A 23 -18.33 11.94 26.32
C LEU A 23 -19.10 12.83 25.32
N PRO A 24 -20.46 12.92 25.38
CA PRO A 24 -21.42 12.23 26.27
C PRO A 24 -21.54 10.71 25.98
N GLY A 25 -20.98 10.21 24.86
CA GLY A 25 -20.97 8.80 24.52
C GLY A 25 -22.01 8.40 23.46
N SER A 26 -22.24 7.09 23.37
CA SER A 26 -23.12 6.49 22.35
C SER A 26 -24.53 7.08 22.35
N GLY A 27 -25.00 7.46 21.16
CA GLY A 27 -26.31 8.09 20.97
C GLY A 27 -26.27 9.62 20.96
N SER A 28 -25.11 10.24 21.18
CA SER A 28 -24.94 11.68 21.05
C SER A 28 -24.98 12.11 19.59
N LEU A 29 -25.63 13.25 19.33
CA LEU A 29 -25.70 13.88 18.01
C LEU A 29 -24.96 15.21 18.04
N ILE A 30 -23.96 15.37 17.19
CA ILE A 30 -23.27 16.66 17.00
C ILE A 30 -24.20 17.59 16.21
N VAL A 31 -24.49 18.77 16.79
CA VAL A 31 -25.31 19.81 16.17
C VAL A 31 -24.43 20.84 15.47
N GLU A 32 -23.35 21.24 16.15
CA GLU A 32 -22.43 22.25 15.66
C GLU A 32 -21.02 21.93 16.15
N GLN A 33 -20.03 22.18 15.32
CA GLN A 33 -18.62 22.01 15.68
C GLN A 33 -17.82 23.15 15.07
N SER A 34 -17.07 23.86 15.91
CA SER A 34 -16.16 24.92 15.51
C SER A 34 -14.76 24.62 16.02
N LEU A 35 -13.79 24.49 15.11
CA LEU A 35 -12.39 24.23 15.45
C LEU A 35 -11.50 25.33 14.87
N ARG A 36 -10.56 25.78 15.69
CA ARG A 36 -9.50 26.69 15.30
C ARG A 36 -8.15 25.97 15.42
N PHE A 37 -7.36 26.03 14.38
CA PHE A 37 -6.02 25.44 14.34
C PHE A 37 -5.00 26.48 14.79
N ASP A 38 -4.31 26.18 15.88
CA ASP A 38 -3.35 27.08 16.53
C ASP A 38 -1.90 26.78 16.12
N GLY A 39 -1.63 25.56 15.67
CA GLY A 39 -0.32 25.13 15.18
C GLY A 39 -0.40 23.94 14.22
N PRO A 40 0.69 23.64 13.50
CA PRO A 40 0.78 22.47 12.65
C PRO A 40 0.91 21.18 13.47
N ALA A 41 0.24 20.11 13.04
CA ALA A 41 0.59 18.76 13.45
C ALA A 41 1.43 18.11 12.36
N HIS A 42 2.34 17.22 12.71
CA HIS A 42 3.19 16.50 11.78
C HIS A 42 2.94 15.01 11.85
N VAL A 43 3.25 14.31 10.76
CA VAL A 43 3.19 12.84 10.76
C VAL A 43 4.21 12.29 11.75
N GLY A 44 3.74 11.50 12.71
CA GLY A 44 4.53 10.96 13.81
C GLY A 44 4.35 11.66 15.15
N ASP A 45 3.64 12.80 15.20
CA ASP A 45 3.31 13.45 16.47
C ASP A 45 2.32 12.62 17.28
N VAL A 46 2.49 12.66 18.60
CA VAL A 46 1.55 12.10 19.57
C VAL A 46 0.68 13.23 20.10
N LEU A 47 -0.61 13.16 19.78
CA LEU A 47 -1.56 14.18 20.20
C LEU A 47 -2.38 13.71 21.39
N THR A 48 -2.46 14.56 22.42
CA THR A 48 -3.41 14.42 23.54
C THR A 48 -4.61 15.28 23.28
N LEU A 49 -5.78 14.65 23.10
CA LEU A 49 -7.05 15.31 22.88
C LEU A 49 -7.86 15.31 24.16
N SER A 50 -8.32 16.50 24.60
CA SER A 50 -9.16 16.71 25.75
C SER A 50 -10.52 17.25 25.33
N VAL A 51 -11.60 16.68 25.89
CA VAL A 51 -12.97 17.15 25.74
C VAL A 51 -13.56 17.37 27.12
N THR A 52 -14.06 18.58 27.38
CA THR A 52 -14.58 19.01 28.69
C THR A 52 -15.97 19.59 28.55
N VAL A 53 -16.85 19.21 29.46
CA VAL A 53 -18.19 19.82 29.51
C VAL A 53 -18.08 21.26 30.02
N ARG A 54 -18.43 22.24 29.17
CA ARG A 54 -18.50 23.64 29.55
C ARG A 54 -19.86 23.96 30.20
N GLU A 55 -20.96 23.55 29.53
CA GLU A 55 -22.32 23.92 29.93
C GLU A 55 -23.32 22.83 29.55
N LYS A 56 -24.26 22.57 30.42
CA LYS A 56 -25.46 21.78 30.13
C LYS A 56 -26.65 22.72 29.91
N GLN A 57 -27.29 22.60 28.77
CA GLN A 57 -28.38 23.43 28.32
C GLN A 57 -29.74 22.66 28.33
N PRO A 58 -30.89 23.32 28.19
CA PRO A 58 -32.17 22.64 27.99
C PRO A 58 -32.17 21.68 26.82
N ASP A 59 -33.13 20.77 26.76
CA ASP A 59 -33.34 19.82 25.67
C ASP A 59 -32.13 18.88 25.44
N ASN A 60 -31.46 18.46 26.53
CA ASN A 60 -30.30 17.59 26.53
C ASN A 60 -29.10 18.13 25.70
N ARG A 61 -29.07 19.43 25.47
CA ARG A 61 -27.94 20.05 24.79
C ARG A 61 -26.77 20.21 25.74
N VAL A 62 -25.57 19.93 25.27
CA VAL A 62 -24.32 20.05 26.01
C VAL A 62 -23.29 20.77 25.14
N LEU A 63 -22.78 21.87 25.66
CA LEU A 63 -21.64 22.56 25.04
C LEU A 63 -20.35 22.00 25.62
N LEU A 64 -19.49 21.55 24.75
CA LEU A 64 -18.20 20.94 25.06
C LEU A 64 -17.06 21.82 24.55
N ASP A 65 -16.02 21.98 25.37
CA ASP A 65 -14.71 22.48 24.92
C ASP A 65 -13.85 21.32 24.47
N CYS A 66 -13.13 21.51 23.38
CA CYS A 66 -12.14 20.55 22.93
C CYS A 66 -10.81 21.23 22.62
N GLU A 67 -9.72 20.58 22.98
CA GLU A 67 -8.35 21.00 22.66
C GLU A 67 -7.48 19.80 22.37
N ALA A 68 -6.48 19.99 21.51
CA ALA A 68 -5.43 19.01 21.28
C ALA A 68 -4.04 19.63 21.47
N ARG A 69 -3.17 18.90 22.12
CA ARG A 69 -1.78 19.27 22.35
C ARG A 69 -0.85 18.17 21.83
N ASP A 70 0.29 18.57 21.34
CA ASP A 70 1.35 17.65 20.94
C ASP A 70 2.13 17.10 22.15
N GLN A 71 3.08 16.23 21.90
CA GLN A 71 3.97 15.65 22.92
C GLN A 71 4.85 16.68 23.64
N GLY A 72 5.04 17.85 23.08
CA GLY A 72 5.74 18.99 23.69
C GLY A 72 4.83 19.90 24.52
N GLY A 73 3.52 19.66 24.51
CA GLY A 73 2.49 20.48 25.18
C GLY A 73 2.03 21.68 24.35
N ALA A 74 2.51 21.86 23.11
CA ALA A 74 2.05 22.93 22.24
C ALA A 74 0.61 22.65 21.76
N GLN A 75 -0.22 23.70 21.72
CA GLN A 75 -1.60 23.59 21.29
C GLN A 75 -1.67 23.47 19.76
N VAL A 76 -2.29 22.40 19.28
CA VAL A 76 -2.48 22.13 17.85
C VAL A 76 -3.80 22.68 17.37
N PHE A 77 -4.87 22.44 18.11
CA PHE A 77 -6.16 23.05 17.86
C PHE A 77 -6.96 23.22 19.16
N SER A 78 -7.94 24.10 19.10
CA SER A 78 -8.97 24.29 20.13
C SER A 78 -10.31 24.57 19.48
N GLY A 79 -11.38 24.39 20.24
CA GLY A 79 -12.71 24.72 19.74
C GLY A 79 -13.84 24.30 20.67
N GLU A 80 -15.05 24.36 20.14
CA GLU A 80 -16.25 24.01 20.85
C GLU A 80 -17.19 23.15 20.02
N VAL A 81 -17.93 22.30 20.68
CA VAL A 81 -18.90 21.40 20.05
C VAL A 81 -20.21 21.43 20.83
N LEU A 82 -21.29 21.72 20.14
CA LEU A 82 -22.63 21.58 20.67
C LEU A 82 -23.20 20.22 20.31
N VAL A 83 -23.60 19.45 21.29
CA VAL A 83 -24.15 18.11 21.10
C VAL A 83 -25.56 18.00 21.76
N ILE A 84 -26.37 17.10 21.24
CA ILE A 84 -27.57 16.60 21.93
C ILE A 84 -27.15 15.25 22.54
N ALA A 85 -27.15 15.20 23.87
CA ALA A 85 -26.88 13.96 24.61
C ALA A 85 -28.12 13.05 24.61
N PRO A 86 -27.95 11.70 24.64
CA PRO A 86 -29.09 10.80 24.74
C PRO A 86 -29.85 11.02 26.06
N GLY A 87 -31.19 10.95 26.02
CA GLY A 87 -32.03 11.10 27.22
C GLY A 87 -31.91 9.91 28.19
N GLU A 88 -31.39 8.78 27.74
CA GLU A 88 -31.18 7.57 28.54
C GLU A 88 -29.72 7.14 28.48
N SER A 89 -29.23 6.51 29.54
CA SER A 89 -27.88 5.96 29.58
C SER A 89 -27.74 4.74 28.66
N ILE A 90 -27.00 4.89 27.54
CA ILE A 90 -26.74 3.82 26.59
C ILE A 90 -25.40 3.17 26.93
N ARG A 91 -25.43 1.93 27.40
CA ARG A 91 -24.22 1.13 27.62
C ARG A 91 -23.98 0.20 26.43
N ARG A 92 -22.88 0.38 25.75
CA ARG A 92 -22.41 -0.52 24.67
C ARG A 92 -20.99 -1.01 24.99
N PRO A 93 -20.62 -2.20 24.54
CA PRO A 93 -19.21 -2.60 24.59
C PRO A 93 -18.37 -1.55 23.86
N ARG A 94 -17.20 -1.21 24.42
CA ARG A 94 -16.25 -0.30 23.75
C ARG A 94 -15.83 -0.92 22.43
N VAL A 95 -16.16 -0.27 21.35
CA VAL A 95 -15.60 -0.65 20.03
C VAL A 95 -14.17 -0.16 20.02
N LEU A 96 -13.21 -1.09 20.06
CA LEU A 96 -11.81 -0.75 19.85
C LEU A 96 -11.71 -0.25 18.41
N THR A 97 -11.33 1.00 18.22
CA THR A 97 -10.97 1.51 16.91
C THR A 97 -9.77 0.70 16.41
N PRO A 98 -9.79 0.23 15.15
CA PRO A 98 -8.64 -0.46 14.60
C PRO A 98 -7.42 0.47 14.66
N ASP A 99 -6.27 -0.07 15.06
CA ASP A 99 -5.00 0.64 14.97
C ASP A 99 -4.76 1.01 13.51
N ILE A 100 -4.83 2.30 13.22
CA ILE A 100 -4.54 2.81 11.87
C ILE A 100 -3.05 3.13 11.83
N HIS A 101 -2.28 2.22 11.25
CA HIS A 101 -0.89 2.47 10.95
C HIS A 101 -0.77 3.19 9.61
N LEU A 102 -0.54 4.51 9.65
CA LEU A 102 -0.17 5.28 8.46
C LEU A 102 1.29 4.97 8.13
N GLN A 103 1.51 4.14 7.11
CA GLN A 103 2.86 3.93 6.58
C GLN A 103 3.08 4.88 5.40
N PRO A 104 4.21 5.59 5.34
CA PRO A 104 4.60 6.32 4.13
C PRO A 104 4.61 5.37 2.93
N ARG A 105 4.09 5.86 1.79
CA ARG A 105 4.06 5.09 0.54
C ARG A 105 5.50 4.74 0.15
N GLY A 106 5.82 3.46 0.05
CA GLY A 106 7.16 2.98 -0.31
C GLY A 106 7.94 2.29 0.81
N GLN A 107 7.66 2.51 2.09
CA GLN A 107 8.42 1.85 3.18
C GLN A 107 8.43 0.32 3.10
N GLY A 108 7.34 -0.29 2.64
CA GLY A 108 7.29 -1.74 2.40
C GLY A 108 8.28 -2.17 1.32
N HIS A 109 8.32 -1.43 0.23
CA HIS A 109 9.27 -1.64 -0.87
C HIS A 109 10.72 -1.46 -0.39
N ASP A 110 11.02 -0.36 0.29
CA ASP A 110 12.38 -0.06 0.78
C ASP A 110 12.89 -1.14 1.74
N ARG A 111 12.03 -1.65 2.62
CA ARG A 111 12.37 -2.77 3.53
C ARG A 111 12.67 -4.07 2.78
N VAL A 112 11.90 -4.39 1.73
CA VAL A 112 12.15 -5.57 0.89
C VAL A 112 13.46 -5.41 0.13
N MET A 113 13.71 -4.23 -0.45
CA MET A 113 14.94 -3.92 -1.15
C MET A 113 16.17 -4.00 -0.23
N GLU A 114 16.05 -3.49 1.00
CA GLU A 114 17.12 -3.58 1.99
C GLU A 114 17.39 -5.04 2.41
N ALA A 115 16.34 -5.82 2.64
CA ALA A 115 16.46 -7.23 2.98
C ALA A 115 17.06 -8.09 1.84
N ALA A 116 16.84 -7.69 0.59
CA ALA A 116 17.41 -8.35 -0.59
C ALA A 116 18.88 -7.94 -0.86
N ARG A 117 19.34 -6.85 -0.25
CA ARG A 117 20.68 -6.32 -0.47
C ARG A 117 21.75 -7.33 -0.02
N GLY A 118 22.65 -7.67 -0.93
CA GLY A 118 23.71 -8.65 -0.67
C GLY A 118 23.32 -10.12 -0.87
N LEU A 119 22.07 -10.42 -1.23
CA LEU A 119 21.70 -11.75 -1.68
C LEU A 119 22.12 -11.96 -3.17
N PRO A 120 22.44 -13.20 -3.58
CA PRO A 120 22.73 -13.49 -4.98
C PRO A 120 21.49 -13.26 -5.85
N ALA A 121 21.69 -12.68 -7.04
CA ALA A 121 20.62 -12.47 -8.01
C ALA A 121 20.03 -13.82 -8.48
N ILE A 122 18.71 -13.89 -8.57
CA ILE A 122 17.97 -15.10 -8.98
C ILE A 122 17.85 -15.13 -10.51
N ARG A 123 18.21 -16.24 -11.16
CA ARG A 123 17.97 -16.43 -12.60
C ARG A 123 16.48 -16.50 -12.85
N THR A 124 15.93 -15.49 -13.50
CA THR A 124 14.48 -15.35 -13.67
C THR A 124 14.09 -15.38 -15.13
N VAL A 125 13.26 -16.35 -15.52
CA VAL A 125 12.70 -16.46 -16.86
C VAL A 125 11.51 -15.52 -16.99
N VAL A 126 11.64 -14.46 -17.79
CA VAL A 126 10.60 -13.45 -18.02
C VAL A 126 9.81 -13.83 -19.26
N VAL A 127 8.55 -14.18 -19.07
CA VAL A 127 7.72 -14.79 -20.12
C VAL A 127 6.94 -13.74 -20.89
N HIS A 128 7.23 -13.60 -22.20
CA HIS A 128 6.56 -12.72 -23.15
C HIS A 128 6.56 -11.23 -22.73
N PRO A 129 7.72 -10.61 -22.41
CA PRO A 129 7.82 -9.21 -22.01
C PRO A 129 7.79 -8.29 -23.24
N VAL A 130 6.62 -8.16 -23.87
CA VAL A 130 6.44 -7.44 -25.15
C VAL A 130 5.70 -6.10 -24.98
N ASP A 131 5.52 -5.64 -23.76
CA ASP A 131 5.06 -4.31 -23.44
C ASP A 131 6.04 -3.57 -22.51
N GLU A 132 5.91 -2.25 -22.44
CA GLU A 132 6.78 -1.40 -21.65
C GLU A 132 6.80 -1.80 -20.17
N ALA A 133 5.63 -2.07 -19.57
CA ALA A 133 5.51 -2.34 -18.14
C ALA A 133 6.21 -3.65 -17.74
N SER A 134 6.03 -4.73 -18.50
CA SER A 134 6.65 -6.02 -18.19
C SER A 134 8.15 -6.02 -18.46
N LEU A 135 8.60 -5.35 -19.51
CA LEU A 135 10.01 -5.26 -19.84
C LEU A 135 10.77 -4.36 -18.87
N SER A 136 10.28 -3.13 -18.62
CA SER A 136 10.93 -2.20 -17.70
C SER A 136 10.99 -2.77 -16.28
N GLY A 137 9.91 -3.39 -15.79
CA GLY A 137 9.90 -4.02 -14.47
C GLY A 137 10.96 -5.12 -14.31
N ALA A 138 11.18 -5.95 -15.34
CA ALA A 138 12.22 -6.97 -15.32
C ALA A 138 13.63 -6.35 -15.35
N LEU A 139 13.85 -5.32 -16.17
CA LEU A 139 15.13 -4.63 -16.26
C LEU A 139 15.46 -3.82 -15.01
N ASP A 140 14.45 -3.22 -14.37
CA ASP A 140 14.64 -2.52 -13.08
C ASP A 140 15.03 -3.49 -11.97
N ALA A 141 14.42 -4.66 -11.91
CA ALA A 141 14.81 -5.72 -10.97
C ALA A 141 16.24 -6.22 -11.24
N ALA A 142 16.64 -6.29 -12.51
CA ALA A 142 18.01 -6.65 -12.88
C ALA A 142 19.03 -5.56 -12.50
N ARG A 143 18.71 -4.28 -12.75
CA ARG A 143 19.56 -3.13 -12.33
C ARG A 143 19.70 -3.05 -10.80
N ALA A 144 18.64 -3.43 -10.08
CA ALA A 144 18.67 -3.55 -8.62
C ALA A 144 19.46 -4.76 -8.10
N GLY A 145 19.99 -5.59 -8.98
CA GLY A 145 20.76 -6.78 -8.62
C GLY A 145 19.94 -7.93 -8.06
N MET A 146 18.60 -7.90 -8.21
CA MET A 146 17.71 -8.93 -7.68
C MET A 146 17.58 -10.14 -8.60
N ILE A 147 17.62 -9.93 -9.92
CA ILE A 147 17.46 -11.00 -10.90
C ILE A 147 18.53 -10.94 -12.00
N VAL A 148 18.80 -12.11 -12.59
CA VAL A 148 19.44 -12.25 -13.90
C VAL A 148 18.34 -12.66 -14.87
N PRO A 149 17.84 -11.75 -15.73
CA PRO A 149 16.70 -12.03 -16.58
C PRO A 149 17.08 -12.88 -17.80
N ILE A 150 16.21 -13.81 -18.16
CA ILE A 150 16.17 -14.52 -19.44
C ILE A 150 14.84 -14.17 -20.08
N LEU A 151 14.85 -13.36 -21.14
CA LEU A 151 13.63 -12.91 -21.80
C LEU A 151 13.18 -13.95 -22.82
N VAL A 152 11.95 -14.45 -22.70
CA VAL A 152 11.40 -15.47 -23.60
C VAL A 152 10.19 -14.92 -24.33
N GLY A 153 10.29 -14.76 -25.65
CA GLY A 153 9.20 -14.20 -26.46
C GLY A 153 9.66 -13.85 -27.87
N PRO A 154 8.75 -13.30 -28.70
CA PRO A 154 9.11 -12.85 -30.05
C PRO A 154 10.15 -11.74 -30.00
N GLN A 155 11.37 -12.02 -30.46
CA GLN A 155 12.51 -11.10 -30.37
C GLN A 155 12.19 -9.72 -30.97
N ALA A 156 11.49 -9.67 -32.09
CA ALA A 156 11.11 -8.40 -32.72
C ALA A 156 10.18 -7.56 -31.84
N LYS A 157 9.25 -8.19 -31.11
CA LYS A 157 8.33 -7.48 -30.19
C LYS A 157 9.04 -7.01 -28.95
N ILE A 158 9.97 -7.84 -28.41
CA ILE A 158 10.80 -7.45 -27.25
C ILE A 158 11.67 -6.25 -27.62
N ALA A 159 12.29 -6.27 -28.82
CA ALA A 159 13.09 -5.15 -29.32
C ALA A 159 12.25 -3.86 -29.48
N ALA A 160 11.03 -3.96 -30.03
CA ALA A 160 10.13 -2.82 -30.17
C ALA A 160 9.70 -2.26 -28.79
N ALA A 161 9.43 -3.12 -27.80
CA ALA A 161 9.13 -2.69 -26.44
C ALA A 161 10.35 -2.01 -25.78
N ALA A 162 11.56 -2.50 -26.01
CA ALA A 162 12.79 -1.88 -25.53
C ALA A 162 13.02 -0.50 -26.13
N GLU A 163 12.78 -0.35 -27.44
CA GLU A 163 12.86 0.95 -28.14
C GLU A 163 11.86 1.95 -27.55
N ALA A 164 10.61 1.51 -27.33
CA ALA A 164 9.54 2.36 -26.77
C ALA A 164 9.87 2.90 -25.37
N CYS A 165 10.53 2.10 -24.52
CA CYS A 165 10.93 2.50 -23.16
C CYS A 165 12.41 2.91 -23.05
N HIS A 166 13.11 3.12 -24.18
CA HIS A 166 14.54 3.49 -24.24
C HIS A 166 15.45 2.56 -23.41
N ALA A 167 15.13 1.28 -23.39
CA ALA A 167 15.85 0.29 -22.61
C ALA A 167 17.00 -0.34 -23.41
N ASP A 168 18.16 -0.53 -22.75
CA ASP A 168 19.28 -1.28 -23.30
C ASP A 168 19.16 -2.76 -22.96
N LEU A 169 19.17 -3.60 -23.98
CA LEU A 169 19.15 -5.07 -23.88
C LEU A 169 20.53 -5.70 -23.99
N SER A 170 21.60 -4.92 -24.02
CA SER A 170 22.96 -5.41 -24.12
C SER A 170 23.30 -6.35 -22.97
N GLY A 171 23.72 -7.55 -23.27
CA GLY A 171 24.06 -8.57 -22.28
C GLY A 171 22.88 -9.32 -21.67
N VAL A 172 21.64 -9.02 -22.09
CA VAL A 172 20.44 -9.76 -21.66
C VAL A 172 20.19 -10.91 -22.62
N GLU A 173 20.04 -12.11 -22.06
CA GLU A 173 19.72 -13.30 -22.86
C GLU A 173 18.26 -13.23 -23.35
N ILE A 174 18.07 -13.42 -24.69
CA ILE A 174 16.75 -13.48 -25.33
C ILE A 174 16.60 -14.85 -26.00
N VAL A 175 15.53 -15.55 -25.64
CA VAL A 175 15.10 -16.81 -26.25
C VAL A 175 13.93 -16.51 -27.16
N ASP A 176 14.16 -16.52 -28.46
CA ASP A 176 13.18 -16.20 -29.47
C ASP A 176 12.15 -17.32 -29.65
N VAL A 177 10.87 -16.98 -29.55
CA VAL A 177 9.72 -17.88 -29.75
C VAL A 177 8.55 -17.09 -30.37
N PRO A 178 7.69 -17.72 -31.17
CA PRO A 178 6.78 -16.99 -32.05
C PRO A 178 5.60 -16.30 -31.34
N HIS A 179 5.14 -16.76 -30.16
CA HIS A 179 3.93 -16.26 -29.48
C HIS A 179 3.92 -16.62 -28.00
N SER A 180 2.93 -16.07 -27.25
CA SER A 180 2.81 -16.19 -25.79
C SER A 180 2.75 -17.64 -25.28
N HIS A 181 1.96 -18.51 -25.92
CA HIS A 181 1.88 -19.93 -25.55
C HIS A 181 3.22 -20.66 -25.71
N ALA A 182 3.96 -20.38 -26.80
CA ALA A 182 5.30 -20.92 -26.98
C ALA A 182 6.27 -20.36 -25.94
N ALA A 183 6.11 -19.09 -25.56
CA ALA A 183 6.92 -18.47 -24.50
C ALA A 183 6.65 -19.14 -23.15
N ALA A 184 5.41 -19.40 -22.80
CA ALA A 184 5.05 -20.09 -21.56
C ALA A 184 5.61 -21.54 -21.53
N ALA A 185 5.50 -22.28 -22.62
CA ALA A 185 6.05 -23.63 -22.71
C ALA A 185 7.59 -23.62 -22.58
N ARG A 186 8.26 -22.73 -23.32
CA ARG A 186 9.72 -22.64 -23.31
C ARG A 186 10.26 -22.19 -21.97
N ALA A 187 9.55 -21.29 -21.26
CA ALA A 187 9.92 -20.86 -19.92
C ALA A 187 9.91 -22.03 -18.91
N VAL A 188 8.89 -22.88 -18.98
CA VAL A 188 8.83 -24.10 -18.15
C VAL A 188 9.98 -25.06 -18.46
N GLU A 189 10.33 -25.24 -19.74
CA GLU A 189 11.48 -26.06 -20.15
C GLU A 189 12.77 -25.51 -19.58
N LEU A 190 13.04 -24.21 -19.70
CA LEU A 190 14.24 -23.55 -19.17
C LEU A 190 14.41 -23.75 -17.66
N VAL A 191 13.32 -23.71 -16.91
CA VAL A 191 13.36 -23.98 -15.46
C VAL A 191 13.65 -25.46 -15.20
N ARG A 192 13.06 -26.37 -15.96
CA ARG A 192 13.35 -27.82 -15.86
C ARG A 192 14.80 -28.16 -16.25
N GLU A 193 15.35 -27.43 -17.22
CA GLU A 193 16.78 -27.52 -17.60
C GLU A 193 17.73 -26.94 -16.54
N GLY A 194 17.20 -26.34 -15.46
CA GLY A 194 18.00 -25.69 -14.43
C GLY A 194 18.63 -24.36 -14.86
N ARG A 195 18.15 -23.76 -15.95
CA ARG A 195 18.64 -22.47 -16.44
C ARG A 195 17.96 -21.28 -15.78
N GLY A 196 16.76 -21.46 -15.20
CA GLY A 196 16.02 -20.48 -14.43
C GLY A 196 15.58 -21.02 -13.09
N ASP A 197 15.60 -20.20 -12.08
CA ASP A 197 15.19 -20.52 -10.69
C ASP A 197 13.79 -19.99 -10.38
N ALA A 198 13.33 -18.99 -11.15
CA ALA A 198 12.02 -18.37 -11.02
C ALA A 198 11.41 -18.04 -12.39
N ILE A 199 10.09 -17.89 -12.43
CA ILE A 199 9.34 -17.42 -13.60
C ILE A 199 8.66 -16.10 -13.27
N MET A 200 8.86 -15.10 -14.13
CA MET A 200 8.18 -13.81 -14.06
C MET A 200 7.20 -13.67 -15.23
N LYS A 201 5.94 -13.41 -14.93
CA LYS A 201 4.90 -13.20 -15.93
C LYS A 201 5.09 -11.84 -16.60
N GLY A 202 5.16 -11.81 -17.92
CA GLY A 202 5.09 -10.59 -18.74
C GLY A 202 3.69 -10.34 -19.31
N ALA A 203 3.63 -9.91 -20.57
CA ALA A 203 2.41 -9.54 -21.29
C ALA A 203 1.69 -10.74 -21.92
N LEU A 204 1.19 -11.65 -21.07
CA LEU A 204 0.36 -12.79 -21.48
C LEU A 204 -0.73 -13.03 -20.44
N HIS A 205 -1.78 -13.81 -20.78
CA HIS A 205 -2.81 -14.17 -19.81
C HIS A 205 -2.28 -15.14 -18.75
N THR A 206 -2.78 -15.01 -17.53
CA THR A 206 -2.31 -15.85 -16.40
C THR A 206 -2.63 -17.33 -16.62
N ASP A 207 -3.75 -17.64 -17.23
CA ASP A 207 -4.15 -19.00 -17.58
C ASP A 207 -3.24 -19.66 -18.62
N GLU A 208 -2.69 -18.90 -19.60
CA GLU A 208 -1.69 -19.41 -20.55
C GLU A 208 -0.44 -19.86 -19.81
N LEU A 209 0.09 -19.04 -18.91
CA LEU A 209 1.27 -19.39 -18.13
C LEU A 209 1.00 -20.55 -17.17
N MET A 210 -0.08 -20.46 -16.40
CA MET A 210 -0.45 -21.50 -15.45
C MET A 210 -0.79 -22.83 -16.15
N GLY A 211 -1.39 -22.77 -17.33
CA GLY A 211 -1.62 -23.95 -18.15
C GLY A 211 -0.33 -24.68 -18.53
N ALA A 212 0.75 -23.97 -18.81
CA ALA A 212 2.06 -24.57 -19.05
C ALA A 212 2.71 -25.11 -17.77
N VAL A 213 2.68 -24.35 -16.67
CA VAL A 213 3.27 -24.71 -15.37
C VAL A 213 2.59 -25.94 -14.77
N MET A 214 1.27 -26.07 -14.92
CA MET A 214 0.46 -27.13 -14.30
C MET A 214 0.36 -28.42 -15.10
N LYS A 215 0.99 -28.53 -16.26
CA LYS A 215 1.01 -29.79 -17.03
C LYS A 215 1.61 -30.94 -16.22
N THR A 216 0.96 -32.10 -16.27
CA THR A 216 1.32 -33.25 -15.42
C THR A 216 2.70 -33.80 -15.74
N ASP A 217 3.04 -33.96 -17.03
CA ASP A 217 4.26 -34.66 -17.43
C ASP A 217 5.45 -33.74 -17.69
N ILE A 218 5.18 -32.49 -18.13
CA ILE A 218 6.19 -31.54 -18.59
C ILE A 218 6.11 -30.18 -17.86
N GLY A 219 5.22 -30.02 -16.90
CA GLY A 219 5.09 -28.81 -16.09
C GLY A 219 6.07 -28.79 -14.92
N LEU A 220 5.80 -27.88 -13.98
CA LEU A 220 6.58 -27.70 -12.75
C LEU A 220 5.84 -28.21 -11.50
N ARG A 221 4.75 -28.96 -11.68
CA ARG A 221 4.02 -29.57 -10.56
C ARG A 221 4.94 -30.51 -9.79
N THR A 222 4.84 -30.46 -8.47
CA THR A 222 5.36 -31.47 -7.56
C THR A 222 4.25 -32.43 -7.13
N GLU A 223 4.58 -33.52 -6.47
CA GLU A 223 3.62 -34.52 -5.97
C GLU A 223 2.76 -34.04 -4.79
N ARG A 224 2.84 -32.76 -4.44
CA ARG A 224 2.09 -32.13 -3.35
C ARG A 224 0.89 -31.34 -3.87
#